data_294d5f318d848c0aa07c5aa3f0461c76
#
_entry.id   294d5f318d848c0aa07c5aa3f0461c76
#
_cell.length_a   1.000
_cell.length_b   1.000
_cell.length_c   1.000
_cell.angle_alpha   90.00
_cell.angle_beta   90.00
_cell.angle_gamma   90.00
#
_symmetry.space_group_name_H-M   'P 1'
#
loop_
_entity.id
_entity.type
_entity.pdbx_description
1 polymer ?
#
loop_
_entity_poly.entity_id
_entity_poly.type
_entity_poly.pdbx_seq_one_letter_code
_entity_poly.pdbx_strand_id
1 'polypeptide(L)'
;QVQNGEPIRIWASREPDAMCGLYWLMEQLRPVGLEKLDVTVVELPEWEKRPDGCIVQYTGWGEIEPYRFGEMALLEKKLPVNLLRSLASHWVELQQENATLRAVLNGKLVSAPECLYDTFILRELEKQENEFNEARLVGQVLGKYRLGIGDTWIALRIEQFTI
;
A
#
# COMPACT_ATOMS: atom_id res chain seq x y z
N GLN A 1 -21.22 -11.36 -11.21
CA GLN A 1 -19.97 -12.04 -11.66
C GLN A 1 -19.49 -13.04 -10.62
N VAL A 2 -19.24 -12.62 -9.37
CA VAL A 2 -18.78 -13.52 -8.29
C VAL A 2 -19.70 -14.72 -8.07
N GLN A 3 -21.01 -14.55 -8.24
CA GLN A 3 -22.01 -15.62 -8.12
C GLN A 3 -21.89 -16.71 -9.19
N ASN A 4 -21.23 -16.42 -10.32
CA ASN A 4 -21.05 -17.36 -11.43
C ASN A 4 -19.78 -18.22 -11.30
N GLY A 5 -19.03 -18.10 -10.19
CA GLY A 5 -17.80 -18.87 -9.97
C GLY A 5 -16.62 -18.44 -10.82
N GLU A 6 -16.65 -17.21 -11.35
CA GLU A 6 -15.53 -16.66 -12.11
C GLU A 6 -14.29 -16.44 -11.20
N PRO A 7 -13.10 -16.77 -11.67
CA PRO A 7 -11.88 -16.55 -10.90
C PRO A 7 -11.61 -15.05 -10.69
N ILE A 8 -11.10 -14.68 -9.52
CA ILE A 8 -10.77 -13.32 -9.15
C ILE A 8 -9.26 -13.19 -9.12
N ARG A 9 -8.70 -12.34 -9.98
CA ARG A 9 -7.29 -11.97 -9.94
C ARG A 9 -7.13 -10.59 -9.34
N ILE A 10 -6.27 -10.47 -8.33
CA ILE A 10 -5.99 -9.24 -7.62
C ILE A 10 -4.55 -8.82 -7.90
N TRP A 11 -4.36 -7.57 -8.30
CA TRP A 11 -3.05 -6.94 -8.44
C TRP A 11 -2.77 -6.17 -7.17
N ALA A 12 -1.85 -6.67 -6.34
CA ALA A 12 -1.56 -6.12 -5.03
C ALA A 12 -0.13 -5.58 -4.96
N SER A 13 0.06 -4.52 -4.20
CA SER A 13 1.37 -4.02 -3.77
C SER A 13 1.43 -4.00 -2.24
N ARG A 14 2.60 -3.67 -1.70
CA ARG A 14 2.79 -3.54 -0.24
C ARG A 14 2.49 -2.14 0.28
N GLU A 15 1.91 -1.29 -0.54
CA GLU A 15 1.45 0.02 -0.09
C GLU A 15 0.24 -0.11 0.84
N PRO A 16 0.13 0.75 1.87
CA PRO A 16 -0.97 0.67 2.83
C PRO A 16 -2.36 0.69 2.20
N ASP A 17 -2.61 1.52 1.19
CA ASP A 17 -3.91 1.61 0.50
C ASP A 17 -4.20 0.38 -0.34
N ALA A 18 -3.23 -0.18 -1.05
CA ALA A 18 -3.40 -1.43 -1.79
C ALA A 18 -3.73 -2.58 -0.84
N MET A 19 -3.06 -2.64 0.31
CA MET A 19 -3.35 -3.64 1.34
C MET A 19 -4.71 -3.41 2.01
N CYS A 20 -5.10 -2.16 2.27
CA CYS A 20 -6.45 -1.82 2.72
C CYS A 20 -7.50 -2.31 1.74
N GLY A 21 -7.30 -2.05 0.45
CA GLY A 21 -8.19 -2.50 -0.61
C GLY A 21 -8.33 -4.02 -0.67
N LEU A 22 -7.22 -4.76 -0.54
CA LEU A 22 -7.22 -6.22 -0.51
C LEU A 22 -7.99 -6.75 0.72
N TYR A 23 -7.72 -6.24 1.91
CA TYR A 23 -8.37 -6.70 3.15
C TYR A 23 -9.86 -6.38 3.14
N TRP A 24 -10.21 -5.16 2.73
CA TRP A 24 -11.60 -4.74 2.55
C TRP A 24 -12.34 -5.64 1.55
N LEU A 25 -11.74 -5.93 0.40
CA LEU A 25 -12.35 -6.79 -0.61
C LEU A 25 -12.66 -8.18 -0.05
N MET A 26 -11.75 -8.77 0.73
CA MET A 26 -11.97 -10.07 1.36
C MET A 26 -13.15 -10.04 2.33
N GLU A 27 -13.34 -8.95 3.07
CA GLU A 27 -14.49 -8.79 3.95
C GLU A 27 -15.79 -8.64 3.15
N GLN A 28 -15.78 -7.86 2.06
CA GLN A 28 -16.97 -7.73 1.19
C GLN A 28 -17.37 -9.05 0.51
N LEU A 29 -16.43 -9.94 0.27
CA LEU A 29 -16.68 -11.26 -0.31
C LEU A 29 -17.11 -12.34 0.71
N ARG A 30 -16.98 -12.06 2.01
CA ARG A 30 -17.35 -12.99 3.09
C ARG A 30 -18.78 -13.54 2.96
N PRO A 31 -19.83 -12.74 2.64
CA PRO A 31 -21.20 -13.27 2.50
C PRO A 31 -21.39 -14.28 1.37
N VAL A 32 -20.51 -14.27 0.36
CA VAL A 32 -20.55 -15.22 -0.76
C VAL A 32 -20.04 -16.61 -0.35
N GLY A 33 -19.23 -16.65 0.72
CA GLY A 33 -18.51 -17.83 1.18
C GLY A 33 -17.12 -17.93 0.56
N LEU A 34 -16.10 -17.51 1.32
CA LEU A 34 -14.70 -17.43 0.83
C LEU A 34 -14.15 -18.78 0.34
N GLU A 35 -14.66 -19.89 0.84
CA GLU A 35 -14.30 -21.24 0.40
C GLU A 35 -14.80 -21.60 -1.00
N LYS A 36 -15.75 -20.85 -1.54
CA LYS A 36 -16.32 -21.05 -2.88
C LYS A 36 -15.60 -20.22 -3.94
N LEU A 37 -14.70 -19.33 -3.52
CA LEU A 37 -14.02 -18.40 -4.41
C LEU A 37 -12.68 -18.96 -4.89
N ASP A 38 -12.38 -18.73 -6.15
CA ASP A 38 -11.05 -18.93 -6.72
C ASP A 38 -10.35 -17.58 -6.79
N VAL A 39 -9.54 -17.28 -5.77
CA VAL A 39 -8.86 -16.00 -5.63
C VAL A 39 -7.36 -16.19 -5.82
N THR A 40 -6.81 -15.40 -6.73
CA THR A 40 -5.39 -15.36 -7.01
C THR A 40 -4.86 -13.93 -6.81
N VAL A 41 -3.58 -13.81 -6.49
CA VAL A 41 -2.90 -12.52 -6.35
C VAL A 41 -1.66 -12.48 -7.22
N VAL A 42 -1.45 -11.36 -7.87
CA VAL A 42 -0.19 -10.96 -8.48
C VAL A 42 0.42 -9.90 -7.58
N GLU A 43 1.45 -10.25 -6.82
CA GLU A 43 2.16 -9.31 -5.97
C GLU A 43 3.20 -8.55 -6.77
N LEU A 44 3.21 -7.21 -6.64
CA LEU A 44 4.26 -6.38 -7.24
C LEU A 44 5.61 -6.77 -6.63
N PRO A 45 6.61 -7.16 -7.46
CA PRO A 45 7.97 -7.37 -6.97
C PRO A 45 8.52 -6.09 -6.34
N GLU A 46 9.03 -6.18 -5.12
CA GLU A 46 9.64 -5.03 -4.45
C GLU A 46 10.91 -4.56 -5.18
N TRP A 47 11.66 -5.54 -5.72
CA TRP A 47 12.91 -5.30 -6.42
C TRP A 47 12.94 -6.08 -7.73
N GLU A 48 13.49 -5.46 -8.75
CA GLU A 48 13.77 -6.10 -10.02
C GLU A 48 15.18 -5.76 -10.50
N LYS A 49 15.89 -6.78 -10.95
CA LYS A 49 17.14 -6.59 -11.67
C LYS A 49 16.84 -6.53 -13.18
N ARG A 50 17.04 -5.37 -13.78
CA ARG A 50 16.87 -5.18 -15.23
C ARG A 50 18.01 -5.82 -16.02
N PRO A 51 17.82 -6.06 -17.34
CA PRO A 51 18.84 -6.65 -18.22
C PRO A 51 20.15 -5.84 -18.28
N ASP A 52 20.07 -4.52 -18.09
CA ASP A 52 21.22 -3.62 -18.03
C ASP A 52 22.00 -3.70 -16.70
N GLY A 53 21.55 -4.55 -15.77
CA GLY A 53 22.14 -4.74 -14.45
C GLY A 53 21.63 -3.76 -13.38
N CYS A 54 20.82 -2.77 -13.73
CA CYS A 54 20.20 -1.87 -12.77
C CYS A 54 19.20 -2.60 -11.87
N ILE A 55 19.21 -2.26 -10.58
CA ILE A 55 18.21 -2.72 -9.63
C ILE A 55 17.18 -1.61 -9.48
N VAL A 56 15.93 -1.92 -9.79
CA VAL A 56 14.79 -1.01 -9.65
C VAL A 56 13.94 -1.47 -8.49
N GLN A 57 13.51 -0.53 -7.67
CA GLN A 57 12.54 -0.76 -6.62
C GLN A 57 11.20 -0.16 -7.05
N TYR A 58 10.13 -0.96 -6.93
CA TYR A 58 8.77 -0.52 -7.20
C TYR A 58 8.02 -0.33 -5.89
N THR A 59 7.17 0.69 -5.83
CA THR A 59 6.25 0.95 -4.72
C THR A 59 4.81 0.64 -5.11
N GLY A 60 4.41 0.94 -6.35
CA GLY A 60 3.06 0.73 -6.83
C GLY A 60 3.00 0.25 -8.28
N TRP A 61 1.87 -0.33 -8.65
CA TRP A 61 1.61 -0.84 -10.00
C TRP A 61 1.63 0.24 -11.09
N GLY A 62 1.42 1.51 -10.73
CA GLY A 62 1.53 2.63 -11.65
C GLY A 62 2.93 2.88 -12.23
N GLU A 63 3.96 2.27 -11.63
CA GLU A 63 5.35 2.35 -12.10
C GLU A 63 5.70 1.28 -13.15
N ILE A 64 4.79 0.31 -13.39
CA ILE A 64 5.00 -0.77 -14.36
C ILE A 64 4.42 -0.36 -15.72
N GLU A 65 5.24 -0.48 -16.75
CA GLU A 65 4.82 -0.20 -18.12
C GLU A 65 3.70 -1.18 -18.56
N PRO A 66 2.66 -0.69 -19.25
CA PRO A 66 1.47 -1.49 -19.61
C PRO A 66 1.78 -2.82 -20.32
N TYR A 67 2.79 -2.84 -21.19
CA TYR A 67 3.16 -4.04 -21.94
C TYR A 67 3.75 -5.15 -21.07
N ARG A 68 4.20 -4.84 -19.83
CA ARG A 68 4.81 -5.80 -18.90
C ARG A 68 3.80 -6.54 -18.03
N PHE A 69 2.54 -6.09 -17.98
CA PHE A 69 1.52 -6.75 -17.15
C PHE A 69 1.33 -8.23 -17.51
N GLY A 70 1.48 -8.59 -18.81
CA GLY A 70 1.43 -9.99 -19.24
C GLY A 70 2.51 -10.86 -18.61
N GLU A 71 3.73 -10.36 -18.48
CA GLU A 71 4.85 -11.05 -17.83
C GLU A 71 4.62 -11.14 -16.32
N MET A 72 4.17 -10.03 -15.69
CA MET A 72 3.87 -10.00 -14.26
C MET A 72 2.73 -10.94 -13.87
N ALA A 73 1.77 -11.18 -14.77
CA ALA A 73 0.70 -12.15 -14.55
C ALA A 73 1.21 -13.58 -14.29
N LEU A 74 2.42 -13.92 -14.76
CA LEU A 74 3.06 -15.23 -14.50
C LEU A 74 3.47 -15.40 -13.02
N LEU A 75 3.53 -14.32 -12.25
CA LEU A 75 3.81 -14.34 -10.81
C LEU A 75 2.56 -14.65 -9.97
N GLU A 76 1.45 -14.92 -10.62
CA GLU A 76 0.16 -15.22 -9.97
C GLU A 76 0.27 -16.39 -8.99
N LYS A 77 -0.29 -16.19 -7.81
CA LYS A 77 -0.37 -17.20 -6.74
C LYS A 77 -1.79 -17.34 -6.24
N LYS A 78 -2.23 -18.57 -6.03
CA LYS A 78 -3.53 -18.84 -5.40
C LYS A 78 -3.47 -18.48 -3.91
N LEU A 79 -4.47 -17.75 -3.44
CA LEU A 79 -4.63 -17.45 -2.02
C LEU A 79 -5.41 -18.58 -1.32
N PRO A 80 -4.83 -19.20 -0.28
CA PRO A 80 -5.54 -20.22 0.49
C PRO A 80 -6.69 -19.62 1.31
N VAL A 81 -7.78 -20.36 1.46
CA VAL A 81 -9.02 -19.93 2.15
C VAL A 81 -8.75 -19.38 3.55
N ASN A 82 -7.84 -20.01 4.28
CA ASN A 82 -7.49 -19.53 5.63
C ASN A 82 -6.85 -18.12 5.61
N LEU A 83 -6.07 -17.82 4.57
CA LEU A 83 -5.53 -16.47 4.39
C LEU A 83 -6.65 -15.48 4.04
N LEU A 84 -7.56 -15.80 3.14
CA LEU A 84 -8.71 -14.96 2.81
C LEU A 84 -9.52 -14.62 4.06
N ARG A 85 -9.80 -15.61 4.91
CA ARG A 85 -10.51 -15.43 6.20
C ARG A 85 -9.71 -14.54 7.16
N SER A 86 -8.41 -14.73 7.25
CA SER A 86 -7.53 -13.91 8.10
C SER A 86 -7.53 -12.45 7.66
N LEU A 87 -7.39 -12.18 6.36
CA LEU A 87 -7.42 -10.83 5.80
C LEU A 87 -8.76 -10.14 6.08
N ALA A 88 -9.88 -10.84 5.85
CA ALA A 88 -11.20 -10.33 6.12
C ALA A 88 -11.41 -10.01 7.62
N SER A 89 -10.98 -10.89 8.53
CA SER A 89 -11.10 -10.66 9.97
C SER A 89 -10.24 -9.48 10.43
N HIS A 90 -9.02 -9.39 9.91
CA HIS A 90 -8.13 -8.28 10.24
C HIS A 90 -8.66 -6.93 9.73
N TRP A 91 -9.40 -6.91 8.60
CA TRP A 91 -10.08 -5.70 8.17
C TRP A 91 -11.10 -5.21 9.21
N VAL A 92 -11.88 -6.12 9.80
CA VAL A 92 -12.85 -5.77 10.85
C VAL A 92 -12.16 -5.20 12.08
N GLU A 93 -11.01 -5.77 12.50
CA GLU A 93 -10.20 -5.25 13.59
C GLU A 93 -9.75 -3.81 13.29
N LEU A 94 -9.18 -3.57 12.12
CA LEU A 94 -8.75 -2.24 11.68
C LEU A 94 -9.91 -1.22 11.64
N GLN A 95 -11.11 -1.65 11.24
CA GLN A 95 -12.29 -0.79 11.27
C GLN A 95 -12.69 -0.42 12.72
N GLN A 96 -12.63 -1.37 13.63
CA GLN A 96 -12.95 -1.13 15.06
C GLN A 96 -11.93 -0.19 15.72
N GLU A 97 -10.65 -0.33 15.38
CA GLU A 97 -9.58 0.56 15.85
C GLU A 97 -9.76 1.99 15.35
N ASN A 98 -10.35 2.17 14.16
CA ASN A 98 -10.67 3.44 13.52
C ASN A 98 -9.53 4.48 13.59
N ALA A 99 -8.27 4.03 13.47
CA ALA A 99 -7.12 4.92 13.51
C ALA A 99 -7.04 5.78 12.24
N THR A 100 -6.53 6.97 12.37
CA THR A 100 -6.39 7.96 11.29
C THR A 100 -5.34 7.55 10.27
N LEU A 101 -4.29 6.84 10.71
CA LEU A 101 -3.20 6.38 9.87
C LEU A 101 -3.15 4.84 9.83
N ARG A 102 -2.94 4.33 8.63
CA ARG A 102 -2.58 2.92 8.39
C ARG A 102 -1.15 2.86 7.86
N ALA A 103 -0.40 1.87 8.31
CA ALA A 103 0.96 1.63 7.88
C ALA A 103 1.20 0.14 7.63
N VAL A 104 2.20 -0.18 6.82
CA VAL A 104 2.66 -1.55 6.64
C VAL A 104 3.95 -1.73 7.41
N LEU A 105 3.89 -2.50 8.48
CA LEU A 105 5.03 -2.82 9.34
C LEU A 105 5.29 -4.34 9.29
N ASN A 106 6.50 -4.71 8.92
CA ASN A 106 6.89 -6.12 8.75
C ASN A 106 5.94 -6.91 7.83
N GLY A 107 5.47 -6.27 6.74
CA GLY A 107 4.57 -6.88 5.77
C GLY A 107 3.12 -7.03 6.24
N LYS A 108 2.75 -6.48 7.39
CA LYS A 108 1.39 -6.50 7.94
C LYS A 108 0.81 -5.08 7.95
N LEU A 109 -0.44 -4.95 7.49
CA LEU A 109 -1.19 -3.70 7.61
C LEU A 109 -1.62 -3.50 9.07
N VAL A 110 -1.33 -2.35 9.64
CA VAL A 110 -1.63 -2.04 11.03
C VAL A 110 -2.17 -0.61 11.17
N SER A 111 -2.93 -0.37 12.23
CA SER A 111 -3.21 0.98 12.70
C SER A 111 -1.95 1.58 13.31
N ALA A 112 -1.67 2.81 13.00
CA ALA A 112 -0.47 3.50 13.43
C ALA A 112 -0.81 4.88 14.02
N PRO A 113 -0.01 5.39 14.98
CA PRO A 113 -0.16 6.74 15.47
C PRO A 113 0.14 7.76 14.35
N GLU A 114 -0.55 8.87 14.36
CA GLU A 114 -0.39 9.93 13.36
C GLU A 114 1.06 10.43 13.23
N CYS A 115 1.79 10.42 14.34
CA CYS A 115 3.18 10.85 14.41
C CYS A 115 4.21 9.82 13.91
N LEU A 116 3.79 8.67 13.40
CA LEU A 116 4.72 7.60 12.99
C LEU A 116 5.84 8.10 12.06
N TYR A 117 5.49 9.01 11.15
CA TYR A 117 6.42 9.51 10.12
C TYR A 117 6.98 10.91 10.41
N ASP A 118 6.60 11.53 11.52
CA ASP A 118 6.97 12.91 11.84
C ASP A 118 8.48 13.16 11.85
N THR A 119 9.25 12.21 12.37
CA THR A 119 10.72 12.32 12.41
C THR A 119 11.33 12.48 11.02
N PHE A 120 10.76 11.86 9.99
CA PHE A 120 11.23 11.99 8.61
C PHE A 120 10.85 13.35 8.02
N ILE A 121 9.65 13.83 8.32
CA ILE A 121 9.16 15.13 7.85
C ILE A 121 9.94 16.25 8.52
N LEU A 122 10.08 16.23 9.84
CA LEU A 122 10.83 17.22 10.62
C LEU A 122 12.29 17.31 10.17
N ARG A 123 12.94 16.17 9.90
CA ARG A 123 14.33 16.15 9.41
C ARG A 123 14.52 16.88 8.07
N GLU A 124 13.54 16.89 7.20
CA GLU A 124 13.59 17.63 5.94
C GLU A 124 13.11 19.07 6.12
N LEU A 125 12.18 19.32 7.03
CA LEU A 125 11.71 20.67 7.39
C LEU A 125 12.85 21.50 8.04
N GLU A 126 13.61 20.91 8.95
CA GLU A 126 14.76 21.57 9.61
C GLU A 126 15.85 22.06 8.66
N LYS A 127 15.89 21.55 7.43
CA LYS A 127 16.84 21.97 6.38
C LYS A 127 16.35 23.13 5.55
N GLN A 128 15.09 23.52 5.72
CA GLN A 128 14.50 24.62 4.96
C GLN A 128 14.86 25.96 5.58
N GLU A 129 14.85 27.00 4.76
CA GLU A 129 14.89 28.38 5.21
C GLU A 129 13.53 28.79 5.79
N ASN A 130 13.46 29.97 6.41
CA ASN A 130 12.22 30.48 7.02
C ASN A 130 11.04 30.59 6.01
N GLU A 131 11.36 30.85 4.75
CA GLU A 131 10.40 30.82 3.64
C GLU A 131 10.75 29.65 2.71
N PHE A 132 9.87 28.68 2.61
CA PHE A 132 10.08 27.51 1.76
C PHE A 132 8.83 27.17 0.94
N ASN A 133 9.03 26.41 -0.13
CA ASN A 133 7.93 25.89 -0.95
C ASN A 133 7.48 24.52 -0.39
N GLU A 134 6.26 24.48 0.16
CA GLU A 134 5.68 23.29 0.78
C GLU A 134 5.61 22.11 -0.21
N ALA A 135 5.13 22.33 -1.44
CA ALA A 135 5.01 21.25 -2.44
C ALA A 135 6.38 20.64 -2.78
N ARG A 136 7.43 21.45 -2.78
CA ARG A 136 8.81 20.97 -2.97
C ARG A 136 9.26 20.13 -1.78
N LEU A 137 8.96 20.55 -0.56
CA LEU A 137 9.30 19.81 0.66
C LEU A 137 8.56 18.45 0.69
N VAL A 138 7.27 18.43 0.38
CA VAL A 138 6.47 17.20 0.25
C VAL A 138 7.12 16.25 -0.75
N GLY A 139 7.48 16.74 -1.94
CA GLY A 139 8.17 15.94 -2.96
C GLY A 139 9.54 15.40 -2.50
N GLN A 140 10.30 16.19 -1.72
CA GLN A 140 11.57 15.73 -1.13
C GLN A 140 11.36 14.58 -0.12
N VAL A 141 10.36 14.68 0.75
CA VAL A 141 10.02 13.64 1.73
C VAL A 141 9.61 12.36 1.02
N LEU A 142 8.67 12.44 0.07
CA LEU A 142 8.18 11.27 -0.69
C LEU A 142 9.30 10.59 -1.48
N GLY A 143 10.11 11.36 -2.19
CA GLY A 143 11.19 10.81 -3.01
C GLY A 143 12.30 10.16 -2.20
N LYS A 144 12.54 10.66 -0.98
CA LYS A 144 13.65 10.19 -0.15
C LYS A 144 13.31 8.99 0.72
N TYR A 145 12.12 8.97 1.31
CA TYR A 145 11.82 8.03 2.39
C TYR A 145 10.85 6.92 2.01
N ARG A 146 10.13 7.04 0.89
CA ARG A 146 9.17 6.03 0.41
C ARG A 146 8.27 5.49 1.53
N LEU A 147 7.60 6.41 2.23
CA LEU A 147 6.85 6.09 3.44
C LEU A 147 5.52 5.35 3.20
N GLY A 148 5.09 5.23 1.94
CA GLY A 148 3.79 4.63 1.59
C GLY A 148 2.59 5.46 2.06
N ILE A 149 2.77 6.78 2.21
CA ILE A 149 1.72 7.75 2.55
C ILE A 149 1.60 8.78 1.45
N GLY A 150 0.40 9.35 1.29
CA GLY A 150 0.13 10.36 0.27
C GLY A 150 0.72 11.73 0.61
N ASP A 151 0.88 12.56 -0.41
CA ASP A 151 1.30 13.94 -0.35
C ASP A 151 0.44 14.79 0.61
N THR A 152 -0.87 14.62 0.54
CA THR A 152 -1.83 15.30 1.42
C THR A 152 -1.56 15.03 2.90
N TRP A 153 -1.19 13.79 3.26
CA TRP A 153 -0.85 13.48 4.65
C TRP A 153 0.41 14.24 5.10
N ILE A 154 1.43 14.26 4.26
CA ILE A 154 2.68 14.98 4.57
C ILE A 154 2.41 16.48 4.71
N ALA A 155 1.62 17.07 3.80
CA ALA A 155 1.24 18.48 3.85
C ALA A 155 0.52 18.82 5.17
N LEU A 156 -0.48 18.01 5.58
CA LEU A 156 -1.17 18.18 6.86
C LEU A 156 -0.21 18.14 8.07
N ARG A 157 0.78 17.27 8.04
CA ARG A 157 1.78 17.21 9.13
C ARG A 157 2.71 18.41 9.12
N ILE A 158 3.15 18.88 7.95
CA ILE A 158 3.96 20.10 7.82
C ILE A 158 3.21 21.30 8.39
N GLU A 159 1.94 21.47 8.01
CA GLU A 159 1.09 22.53 8.53
C GLU A 159 1.05 22.56 10.07
N GLN A 160 0.93 21.39 10.72
CA GLN A 160 0.93 21.29 12.18
C GLN A 160 2.27 21.68 12.83
N PHE A 161 3.39 21.61 12.11
CA PHE A 161 4.72 21.98 12.64
C PHE A 161 5.08 23.43 12.37
N THR A 162 4.35 24.14 11.52
CA THR A 162 4.66 25.50 11.08
C THR A 162 3.71 26.55 11.65
N ILE A 163 2.72 26.13 12.45
CA ILE A 163 1.83 27.02 13.24
C ILE A 163 2.51 27.37 14.56
#